data_e27dfd4994dca943f793c8f7cd1a4d8a
#
_entry.id   e27dfd4994dca943f793c8f7cd1a4d8a
#
_cell.length_a   1.000
_cell.length_b   1.000
_cell.length_c   1.000
_cell.angle_alpha   90.00
_cell.angle_beta   90.00
_cell.angle_gamma   90.00
#
_symmetry.space_group_name_H-M   'P 1'
#
loop_
_entity.id
_entity.type
_entity.pdbx_description
1 polymer ?
#
loop_
_entity_poly.entity_id
_entity_poly.type
_entity_poly.pdbx_seq_one_letter_code
_entity_poly.pdbx_strand_id
1 'polypeptide(L)'
;MNISKFVRIALLSAAWSVPAIAEAQESSLWSVYENTLKSAKYIDLTHAFEPVQPVWPGFANARFKPAVAGKDIEGYVKAGEEFTYDKHGFVASAYELTTDQYGTQLDPPSHWNPLGATISDLPATYAVRPLVVIDISGKVRTDEGYHLQVADIEEWEKRHGRIPEGSVVFVRSDWYRKWSDAARFNQKPFPGVSLDALKFLHLERKILFHGHEPLDTDTTPNLEGEHWLLHNDFTQAEGVANLDKVPEAGALVTIGFAKPLGGSGGYARYIAIAPADWTEGVSVTEAPGAPLSRQTAPLKRDENGVFRPTP
;
A
#
# COMPACT_ATOMS: atom_id res chain seq x y z
N MET A 1 44.63 21.96 -81.37
CA MET A 1 45.03 22.13 -79.97
C MET A 1 43.74 22.05 -79.06
N ASN A 2 43.47 20.82 -78.59
CA ASN A 2 42.22 20.49 -77.89
C ASN A 2 42.52 20.41 -76.38
N ILE A 3 41.82 21.19 -75.61
CA ILE A 3 41.89 21.12 -74.16
C ILE A 3 40.57 20.48 -73.65
N SER A 4 40.70 19.23 -73.24
CA SER A 4 39.63 18.46 -72.60
C SER A 4 39.47 18.88 -71.17
N LYS A 5 38.21 19.33 -70.78
CA LYS A 5 37.85 19.64 -69.41
C LYS A 5 37.27 18.37 -68.76
N PHE A 6 37.91 17.87 -67.73
CA PHE A 6 37.37 16.85 -66.83
C PHE A 6 36.47 17.51 -65.77
N VAL A 7 35.19 17.16 -65.81
CA VAL A 7 34.22 17.48 -64.73
C VAL A 7 34.28 16.36 -63.71
N ARG A 8 34.74 16.66 -62.50
CA ARG A 8 34.66 15.76 -61.33
C ARG A 8 33.28 15.96 -60.69
N ILE A 9 32.43 14.92 -60.73
CA ILE A 9 31.20 14.86 -59.97
C ILE A 9 31.55 14.36 -58.57
N ALA A 10 31.38 15.20 -57.54
CA ALA A 10 31.46 14.82 -56.15
C ALA A 10 30.13 14.22 -55.73
N LEU A 11 30.11 12.93 -55.46
CA LEU A 11 28.96 12.26 -54.81
C LEU A 11 28.97 12.63 -53.30
N LEU A 12 28.06 13.48 -52.88
CA LEU A 12 27.77 13.68 -51.47
C LEU A 12 26.92 12.47 -50.99
N SER A 13 27.53 11.60 -50.22
CA SER A 13 26.83 10.59 -49.45
C SER A 13 26.16 11.26 -48.25
N ALA A 14 24.86 11.48 -48.33
CA ALA A 14 24.06 11.87 -47.17
C ALA A 14 23.93 10.63 -46.25
N ALA A 15 24.71 10.60 -45.18
CA ALA A 15 24.53 9.66 -44.10
C ALA A 15 23.23 10.06 -43.35
N TRP A 16 22.19 9.29 -43.51
CA TRP A 16 20.99 9.39 -42.69
C TRP A 16 21.32 8.92 -41.29
N SER A 17 21.50 9.84 -40.38
CA SER A 17 21.53 9.54 -38.94
C SER A 17 20.14 9.09 -38.53
N VAL A 18 19.94 7.77 -38.37
CA VAL A 18 18.75 7.24 -37.69
C VAL A 18 18.77 7.78 -36.27
N PRO A 19 17.71 8.44 -35.81
CA PRO A 19 17.76 9.08 -34.51
C PRO A 19 17.92 8.03 -33.39
N ALA A 20 18.77 8.33 -32.42
CA ALA A 20 19.01 7.56 -31.20
C ALA A 20 17.76 7.38 -30.28
N ILE A 21 16.57 7.67 -30.81
CA ILE A 21 15.28 7.58 -30.11
C ILE A 21 14.89 6.11 -29.86
N ALA A 22 15.25 5.17 -30.74
CA ALA A 22 14.89 3.76 -30.59
C ALA A 22 15.68 3.06 -29.47
N GLU A 23 16.98 3.31 -29.32
CA GLU A 23 17.80 2.73 -28.26
C GLU A 23 17.48 3.30 -26.87
N ALA A 24 17.12 4.59 -26.78
CA ALA A 24 16.70 5.22 -25.53
C ALA A 24 15.36 4.67 -25.00
N GLN A 25 14.51 4.15 -25.88
CA GLN A 25 13.21 3.58 -25.52
C GLN A 25 13.33 2.14 -24.97
N GLU A 26 14.30 1.35 -25.43
CA GLU A 26 14.54 -0.02 -24.94
C GLU A 26 15.08 -0.08 -23.51
N SER A 27 15.80 0.94 -23.05
CA SER A 27 16.34 1.04 -21.68
C SER A 27 15.51 1.89 -20.73
N SER A 28 14.35 2.42 -21.18
CA SER A 28 13.51 3.29 -20.35
C SER A 28 12.61 2.50 -19.41
N LEU A 29 12.22 3.08 -18.26
CA LEU A 29 11.20 2.49 -17.38
C LEU A 29 9.84 2.33 -18.07
N TRP A 30 9.60 3.05 -19.17
CA TRP A 30 8.40 2.86 -19.99
C TRP A 30 8.38 1.50 -20.67
N SER A 31 9.54 0.96 -21.09
CA SER A 31 9.62 -0.40 -21.65
C SER A 31 9.31 -1.46 -20.60
N VAL A 32 9.75 -1.26 -19.34
CA VAL A 32 9.37 -2.13 -18.22
C VAL A 32 7.86 -2.07 -17.98
N TYR A 33 7.27 -0.88 -18.04
CA TYR A 33 5.83 -0.72 -17.92
C TYR A 33 5.08 -1.45 -19.05
N GLU A 34 5.39 -1.20 -20.30
CA GLU A 34 4.69 -1.78 -21.45
C GLU A 34 4.88 -3.30 -21.56
N ASN A 35 6.07 -3.81 -21.26
CA ASN A 35 6.39 -5.22 -21.46
C ASN A 35 6.13 -6.10 -20.23
N THR A 36 5.97 -5.50 -19.03
CA THR A 36 5.84 -6.25 -17.79
C THR A 36 4.66 -5.74 -16.95
N LEU A 37 4.67 -4.47 -16.53
CA LEU A 37 3.72 -3.98 -15.53
C LEU A 37 2.31 -3.86 -16.08
N LYS A 38 2.13 -3.55 -17.36
CA LYS A 38 0.82 -3.39 -18.00
C LYS A 38 -0.02 -4.68 -18.01
N SER A 39 0.63 -5.83 -18.13
CA SER A 39 0.01 -7.15 -18.08
C SER A 39 0.00 -7.78 -16.69
N ALA A 40 0.79 -7.28 -15.76
CA ALA A 40 0.85 -7.77 -14.38
C ALA A 40 -0.51 -7.63 -13.68
N LYS A 41 -0.75 -8.43 -12.66
CA LYS A 41 -1.99 -8.44 -11.87
C LYS A 41 -1.85 -7.55 -10.65
N TYR A 42 -2.72 -6.56 -10.54
CA TYR A 42 -2.76 -5.61 -9.42
C TYR A 42 -3.81 -6.05 -8.40
N ILE A 43 -3.41 -6.17 -7.13
CA ILE A 43 -4.24 -6.62 -6.02
C ILE A 43 -4.16 -5.58 -4.90
N ASP A 44 -5.31 -5.02 -4.52
CA ASP A 44 -5.37 -4.05 -3.41
C ASP A 44 -5.32 -4.78 -2.07
N LEU A 45 -4.32 -4.45 -1.25
CA LEU A 45 -4.07 -5.07 0.06
C LEU A 45 -4.53 -4.16 1.22
N THR A 46 -5.45 -3.24 0.94
CA THR A 46 -5.83 -2.15 1.85
C THR A 46 -7.31 -2.20 2.15
N HIS A 47 -7.67 -2.09 3.41
CA HIS A 47 -9.06 -1.81 3.79
C HIS A 47 -9.42 -0.36 3.46
N ALA A 48 -10.59 -0.14 2.84
CA ALA A 48 -11.16 1.21 2.80
C ALA A 48 -11.52 1.61 4.23
N PHE A 49 -10.98 2.73 4.70
CA PHE A 49 -11.29 3.16 6.06
C PHE A 49 -12.66 3.85 6.15
N GLU A 50 -13.38 3.55 7.22
CA GLU A 50 -14.72 4.09 7.49
C GLU A 50 -14.96 4.22 9.02
N PRO A 51 -15.99 4.98 9.46
CA PRO A 51 -16.21 5.20 10.90
C PRO A 51 -16.47 3.97 11.75
N VAL A 52 -17.01 2.90 11.16
CA VAL A 52 -17.43 1.68 11.89
C VAL A 52 -16.46 0.51 11.77
N GLN A 53 -15.26 0.73 11.27
CA GLN A 53 -14.23 -0.30 11.15
C GLN A 53 -13.60 -0.68 12.51
N PRO A 54 -12.84 -1.79 12.58
CA PRO A 54 -11.96 -2.08 13.70
C PRO A 54 -10.97 -0.94 13.94
N VAL A 55 -10.79 -0.59 15.19
CA VAL A 55 -9.81 0.38 15.69
C VAL A 55 -9.10 -0.27 16.87
N TRP A 56 -7.85 0.04 17.10
CA TRP A 56 -7.20 -0.38 18.33
C TRP A 56 -8.04 0.04 19.56
N PRO A 57 -8.26 -0.85 20.53
CA PRO A 57 -9.27 -0.62 21.59
C PRO A 57 -9.09 0.64 22.43
N GLY A 58 -7.91 1.27 22.40
CA GLY A 58 -7.65 2.54 23.09
C GLY A 58 -8.08 3.79 22.32
N PHE A 59 -8.41 3.68 21.03
CA PHE A 59 -8.83 4.80 20.20
C PHE A 59 -10.34 4.80 19.96
N ALA A 60 -10.89 5.99 19.75
CA ALA A 60 -12.28 6.15 19.34
C ALA A 60 -12.42 5.99 17.82
N ASN A 61 -13.64 5.73 17.33
CA ASN A 61 -13.93 5.67 15.90
C ASN A 61 -13.82 7.05 15.25
N ALA A 62 -13.47 7.07 13.97
CA ALA A 62 -13.46 8.28 13.15
C ALA A 62 -14.87 8.86 12.97
N ARG A 63 -14.93 10.13 12.57
CA ARG A 63 -16.16 10.79 12.15
C ARG A 63 -15.99 11.37 10.74
N PHE A 64 -16.94 11.06 9.89
CA PHE A 64 -17.04 11.63 8.55
C PHE A 64 -18.18 12.61 8.52
N LYS A 65 -17.94 13.80 8.02
CA LYS A 65 -18.96 14.86 7.96
C LYS A 65 -18.79 15.71 6.71
N PRO A 66 -19.80 16.51 6.33
CA PRO A 66 -19.61 17.53 5.32
C PRO A 66 -18.51 18.51 5.72
N ALA A 67 -17.66 18.89 4.78
CA ALA A 67 -16.82 20.06 4.97
C ALA A 67 -17.65 21.33 4.85
N VAL A 68 -17.31 22.34 5.65
CA VAL A 68 -17.96 23.64 5.65
C VAL A 68 -17.01 24.74 5.18
N ALA A 69 -17.57 25.78 4.58
CA ALA A 69 -16.79 26.93 4.13
C ALA A 69 -16.16 27.67 5.31
N GLY A 70 -14.86 27.94 5.22
CA GLY A 70 -14.12 28.68 6.23
C GLY A 70 -14.22 30.21 6.08
N LYS A 71 -14.60 30.69 4.91
CA LYS A 71 -14.71 32.12 4.56
C LYS A 71 -15.88 32.34 3.66
N ASP A 72 -16.42 33.59 3.68
CA ASP A 72 -17.39 34.03 2.70
C ASP A 72 -16.70 34.20 1.33
N ILE A 73 -17.38 33.73 0.29
CA ILE A 73 -17.06 34.05 -1.11
C ILE A 73 -18.32 34.69 -1.68
N GLU A 74 -18.24 35.99 -1.95
CA GLU A 74 -19.38 36.80 -2.39
C GLU A 74 -20.10 36.16 -3.58
N GLY A 75 -21.42 35.99 -3.44
CA GLY A 75 -22.27 35.42 -4.46
C GLY A 75 -22.17 33.91 -4.63
N TYR A 76 -21.33 33.21 -3.85
CA TYR A 76 -21.10 31.77 -4.01
C TYR A 76 -21.34 30.96 -2.74
N VAL A 77 -20.65 31.24 -1.62
CA VAL A 77 -20.75 30.47 -0.38
C VAL A 77 -20.54 31.34 0.86
N LYS A 78 -21.27 31.08 1.93
CA LYS A 78 -21.12 31.75 3.23
C LYS A 78 -20.27 30.91 4.18
N ALA A 79 -19.54 31.55 5.09
CA ALA A 79 -18.79 30.85 6.14
C ALA A 79 -19.74 29.98 6.98
N GLY A 80 -19.31 28.75 7.24
CA GLY A 80 -20.13 27.75 7.95
C GLY A 80 -21.15 26.99 7.08
N GLU A 81 -21.27 27.34 5.79
CA GLU A 81 -22.17 26.64 4.86
C GLU A 81 -21.55 25.34 4.35
N GLU A 82 -22.35 24.28 4.27
CA GLU A 82 -21.93 22.99 3.68
C GLU A 82 -21.93 23.08 2.14
N PHE A 83 -20.95 22.42 1.53
CA PHE A 83 -20.89 22.27 0.07
C PHE A 83 -21.83 21.16 -0.38
N THR A 84 -22.74 21.49 -1.33
CA THR A 84 -23.72 20.53 -1.90
C THR A 84 -23.69 20.55 -3.42
N TYR A 85 -24.03 19.42 -4.04
CA TYR A 85 -24.12 19.32 -5.50
C TYR A 85 -25.10 20.33 -6.10
N ASP A 86 -26.28 20.46 -5.48
CA ASP A 86 -27.38 21.30 -6.00
C ASP A 86 -27.03 22.79 -5.95
N LYS A 87 -26.36 23.23 -4.89
CA LYS A 87 -26.10 24.67 -4.69
C LYS A 87 -24.74 25.08 -5.24
N HIS A 88 -23.73 24.22 -5.14
CA HIS A 88 -22.34 24.59 -5.42
C HIS A 88 -21.73 23.79 -6.56
N GLY A 89 -22.39 22.74 -7.06
CA GLY A 89 -21.91 21.87 -8.12
C GLY A 89 -20.88 20.80 -7.66
N PHE A 90 -20.51 20.78 -6.37
CA PHE A 90 -19.59 19.80 -5.78
C PHE A 90 -19.89 19.59 -4.29
N VAL A 91 -19.28 18.54 -3.73
CA VAL A 91 -19.29 18.27 -2.31
C VAL A 91 -17.86 18.12 -1.78
N ALA A 92 -17.67 18.36 -0.49
CA ALA A 92 -16.41 18.10 0.19
C ALA A 92 -16.67 17.36 1.50
N SER A 93 -15.74 16.47 1.87
CA SER A 93 -15.79 15.72 3.12
C SER A 93 -14.71 16.19 4.07
N ALA A 94 -15.05 16.28 5.35
CA ALA A 94 -14.10 16.43 6.43
C ALA A 94 -14.02 15.10 7.19
N TYR A 95 -12.80 14.64 7.45
CA TYR A 95 -12.51 13.45 8.23
C TYR A 95 -11.91 13.86 9.56
N GLU A 96 -12.56 13.45 10.65
CA GLU A 96 -12.00 13.53 12.01
C GLU A 96 -11.49 12.15 12.36
N LEU A 97 -10.21 11.93 12.11
CA LEU A 97 -9.52 10.68 12.46
C LEU A 97 -8.93 10.84 13.86
N THR A 98 -9.12 9.84 14.70
CA THR A 98 -8.74 9.90 16.12
C THR A 98 -7.29 9.57 16.37
N THR A 99 -6.62 9.03 15.36
CA THR A 99 -5.19 8.69 15.33
C THR A 99 -4.70 8.73 13.90
N ASP A 100 -3.39 8.86 13.68
CA ASP A 100 -2.72 8.68 12.39
C ASP A 100 -2.48 7.20 12.04
N GLN A 101 -2.86 6.28 12.97
CA GLN A 101 -2.85 4.82 12.82
C GLN A 101 -4.29 4.29 12.70
N TYR A 102 -4.97 4.64 11.62
CA TYR A 102 -6.38 4.29 11.44
C TYR A 102 -6.60 3.41 10.20
N GLY A 103 -6.97 2.16 10.41
CA GLY A 103 -7.17 1.16 9.35
C GLY A 103 -5.85 0.53 8.89
N THR A 104 -5.69 0.31 7.59
CA THR A 104 -4.42 -0.15 7.03
C THR A 104 -3.39 0.97 7.14
N GLN A 105 -2.27 0.70 7.78
CA GLN A 105 -1.31 1.72 8.21
C GLN A 105 0.15 1.28 8.06
N LEU A 106 1.05 2.26 8.19
CA LEU A 106 2.49 2.06 8.32
C LEU A 106 2.97 2.82 9.56
N ASP A 107 3.63 2.13 10.48
CA ASP A 107 4.15 2.69 11.71
C ASP A 107 5.65 2.92 11.59
N PRO A 108 6.09 4.18 11.69
CA PRO A 108 7.50 4.53 11.77
C PRO A 108 8.04 4.31 13.20
N PRO A 109 9.36 4.28 13.39
CA PRO A 109 9.98 4.15 14.72
C PRO A 109 9.43 5.12 15.77
N SER A 110 9.09 6.35 15.38
CA SER A 110 8.56 7.38 16.29
C SER A 110 7.23 7.02 16.95
N HIS A 111 6.56 5.96 16.52
CA HIS A 111 5.35 5.48 17.19
C HIS A 111 5.66 5.07 18.65
N TRP A 112 6.79 4.41 18.88
CA TRP A 112 7.22 3.95 20.23
C TRP A 112 8.53 4.57 20.69
N ASN A 113 9.41 4.98 19.79
CA ASN A 113 10.72 5.52 20.08
C ASN A 113 10.72 7.06 19.94
N PRO A 114 10.84 7.81 21.04
CA PRO A 114 10.86 9.29 20.99
C PRO A 114 12.05 9.87 20.23
N LEU A 115 13.05 9.08 19.91
CA LEU A 115 14.21 9.45 19.09
C LEU A 115 14.13 8.88 17.67
N GLY A 116 13.07 8.11 17.37
CA GLY A 116 12.91 7.43 16.10
C GLY A 116 12.47 8.35 14.95
N ALA A 117 12.71 7.89 13.73
CA ALA A 117 12.25 8.58 12.53
C ALA A 117 10.72 8.65 12.48
N THR A 118 10.18 9.78 12.04
CA THR A 118 8.73 9.98 11.82
C THR A 118 8.30 9.48 10.45
N ILE A 119 7.01 9.36 10.21
CA ILE A 119 6.48 8.97 8.89
C ILE A 119 6.95 9.93 7.78
N SER A 120 7.17 11.21 8.11
CA SER A 120 7.67 12.21 7.16
C SER A 120 9.15 12.06 6.80
N ASP A 121 9.92 11.31 7.58
CA ASP A 121 11.35 11.07 7.36
C ASP A 121 11.61 9.83 6.48
N LEU A 122 10.61 8.97 6.29
CA LEU A 122 10.77 7.77 5.48
C LEU A 122 11.14 8.12 4.03
N PRO A 123 12.19 7.50 3.47
CA PRO A 123 12.70 7.87 2.16
C PRO A 123 11.79 7.39 1.02
N ALA A 124 11.82 8.11 -0.11
CA ALA A 124 11.04 7.76 -1.31
C ALA A 124 11.36 6.35 -1.86
N THR A 125 12.50 5.79 -1.50
CA THR A 125 12.89 4.41 -1.87
C THR A 125 12.02 3.33 -1.23
N TYR A 126 11.12 3.68 -0.29
CA TYR A 126 10.08 2.78 0.22
C TYR A 126 9.06 2.41 -0.87
N ALA A 127 8.86 3.25 -1.88
CA ALA A 127 7.73 3.22 -2.80
C ALA A 127 7.45 1.88 -3.49
N VAL A 128 8.48 1.10 -3.86
CA VAL A 128 8.32 -0.20 -4.53
C VAL A 128 9.37 -1.18 -4.03
N ARG A 129 8.93 -2.37 -3.60
CA ARG A 129 9.80 -3.43 -3.04
C ARG A 129 9.38 -4.82 -3.49
N PRO A 130 10.29 -5.79 -3.48
CA PRO A 130 9.91 -7.20 -3.55
C PRO A 130 8.94 -7.55 -2.41
N LEU A 131 7.90 -8.30 -2.74
CA LEU A 131 6.91 -8.77 -1.76
C LEU A 131 7.11 -10.26 -1.49
N VAL A 132 7.14 -10.59 -0.21
CA VAL A 132 7.10 -11.96 0.31
C VAL A 132 5.82 -12.10 1.13
N VAL A 133 5.07 -13.18 0.93
CA VAL A 133 3.91 -13.52 1.76
C VAL A 133 4.18 -14.86 2.45
N ILE A 134 4.17 -14.87 3.78
CA ILE A 134 4.32 -16.11 4.56
C ILE A 134 2.95 -16.50 5.10
N ASP A 135 2.43 -17.64 4.63
CA ASP A 135 1.11 -18.12 4.99
C ASP A 135 1.13 -18.98 6.26
N ILE A 136 0.56 -18.44 7.34
CA ILE A 136 0.32 -19.16 8.60
C ILE A 136 -1.18 -19.45 8.83
N SER A 137 -2.06 -19.16 7.86
CA SER A 137 -3.52 -19.29 8.01
C SER A 137 -3.95 -20.69 8.39
N GLY A 138 -3.22 -21.72 7.92
CA GLY A 138 -3.44 -23.11 8.30
C GLY A 138 -3.27 -23.37 9.80
N LYS A 139 -2.26 -22.76 10.41
CA LYS A 139 -1.95 -22.86 11.85
C LYS A 139 -2.93 -22.03 12.68
N VAL A 140 -3.29 -20.84 12.20
CA VAL A 140 -4.28 -19.95 12.82
C VAL A 140 -5.67 -20.57 12.89
N ARG A 141 -6.06 -21.41 11.94
CA ARG A 141 -7.33 -22.15 12.02
C ARG A 141 -7.40 -23.11 13.19
N THR A 142 -6.29 -23.61 13.69
CA THR A 142 -6.22 -24.52 14.84
C THR A 142 -5.86 -23.82 16.15
N ASP A 143 -5.17 -22.69 16.05
CA ASP A 143 -4.77 -21.85 17.17
C ASP A 143 -4.83 -20.38 16.74
N GLU A 144 -5.92 -19.68 17.06
CA GLU A 144 -6.12 -18.28 16.68
C GLU A 144 -5.03 -17.35 17.25
N GLY A 145 -4.32 -17.76 18.28
CA GLY A 145 -3.20 -17.02 18.88
C GLY A 145 -1.84 -17.41 18.30
N TYR A 146 -1.80 -18.16 17.20
CA TYR A 146 -0.53 -18.57 16.61
C TYR A 146 0.29 -17.37 16.10
N HIS A 147 1.51 -17.24 16.55
CA HIS A 147 2.47 -16.25 16.05
C HIS A 147 3.45 -16.93 15.09
N LEU A 148 3.78 -16.25 13.98
CA LEU A 148 4.83 -16.66 13.04
C LEU A 148 6.11 -17.02 13.81
N GLN A 149 6.69 -18.17 13.50
CA GLN A 149 7.93 -18.69 14.10
C GLN A 149 9.07 -18.68 13.08
N VAL A 150 10.32 -18.71 13.54
CA VAL A 150 11.49 -18.85 12.67
C VAL A 150 11.37 -20.09 11.76
N ALA A 151 10.85 -21.19 12.30
CA ALA A 151 10.65 -22.42 11.53
C ALA A 151 9.71 -22.25 10.34
N ASP A 152 8.70 -21.37 10.42
CA ASP A 152 7.80 -21.06 9.30
C ASP A 152 8.54 -20.33 8.18
N ILE A 153 9.42 -19.40 8.57
CA ILE A 153 10.24 -18.66 7.64
C ILE A 153 11.22 -19.61 6.93
N GLU A 154 11.87 -20.50 7.66
CA GLU A 154 12.78 -21.49 7.09
C GLU A 154 12.04 -22.49 6.17
N GLU A 155 10.80 -22.86 6.50
CA GLU A 155 9.96 -23.70 5.66
C GLU A 155 9.58 -22.97 4.35
N TRP A 156 9.22 -21.69 4.43
CA TRP A 156 8.99 -20.85 3.28
C TRP A 156 10.25 -20.78 2.39
N GLU A 157 11.41 -20.55 2.98
CA GLU A 157 12.70 -20.45 2.26
C GLU A 157 13.10 -21.77 1.57
N LYS A 158 12.78 -22.92 2.14
CA LYS A 158 12.99 -24.23 1.47
C LYS A 158 12.21 -24.35 0.17
N ARG A 159 11.05 -23.71 0.09
CA ARG A 159 10.18 -23.76 -1.12
C ARG A 159 10.53 -22.68 -2.15
N HIS A 160 10.90 -21.50 -1.69
CA HIS A 160 10.99 -20.30 -2.54
C HIS A 160 12.40 -19.71 -2.64
N GLY A 161 13.36 -20.22 -1.87
CA GLY A 161 14.69 -19.64 -1.75
C GLY A 161 14.77 -18.58 -0.65
N ARG A 162 15.97 -18.08 -0.40
CA ARG A 162 16.22 -17.09 0.64
C ARG A 162 15.42 -15.80 0.40
N ILE A 163 14.79 -15.26 1.46
CA ILE A 163 14.10 -13.97 1.42
C ILE A 163 15.05 -12.88 0.93
N PRO A 164 14.67 -12.10 -0.11
CA PRO A 164 15.52 -11.03 -0.64
C PRO A 164 15.73 -9.90 0.37
N GLU A 165 16.95 -9.43 0.50
CA GLU A 165 17.27 -8.26 1.33
C GLU A 165 16.49 -7.03 0.84
N GLY A 166 15.95 -6.22 1.78
CA GLY A 166 15.15 -5.04 1.48
C GLY A 166 13.73 -5.33 0.97
N SER A 167 13.26 -6.58 1.02
CA SER A 167 11.87 -6.94 0.73
C SER A 167 10.91 -6.50 1.83
N VAL A 168 9.62 -6.43 1.50
CA VAL A 168 8.51 -6.38 2.45
C VAL A 168 8.03 -7.81 2.67
N VAL A 169 7.83 -8.19 3.94
CA VAL A 169 7.32 -9.51 4.32
C VAL A 169 5.96 -9.34 4.96
N PHE A 170 4.90 -9.78 4.30
CA PHE A 170 3.56 -9.81 4.87
C PHE A 170 3.21 -11.21 5.38
N VAL A 171 2.60 -11.25 6.57
CA VAL A 171 2.18 -12.48 7.25
C VAL A 171 0.68 -12.68 7.03
N ARG A 172 0.35 -13.69 6.23
CA ARG A 172 -1.03 -14.07 5.96
C ARG A 172 -1.58 -14.96 7.07
N SER A 173 -2.65 -14.54 7.69
CA SER A 173 -3.39 -15.28 8.73
C SER A 173 -4.87 -15.53 8.39
N ASP A 174 -5.37 -14.92 7.32
CA ASP A 174 -6.79 -14.80 6.95
C ASP A 174 -7.61 -14.03 8.03
N TRP A 175 -6.98 -13.31 8.94
CA TRP A 175 -7.64 -12.51 10.00
C TRP A 175 -8.43 -11.34 9.42
N TYR A 176 -7.96 -10.75 8.33
CA TYR A 176 -8.63 -9.65 7.63
C TYR A 176 -10.10 -9.94 7.30
N ARG A 177 -10.49 -11.22 7.15
CA ARG A 177 -11.86 -11.65 6.88
C ARG A 177 -12.84 -11.31 8.01
N LYS A 178 -12.32 -11.01 9.21
CA LYS A 178 -13.09 -10.58 10.38
C LYS A 178 -13.30 -9.06 10.42
N TRP A 179 -12.76 -8.30 9.46
CA TRP A 179 -12.77 -6.82 9.45
C TRP A 179 -14.16 -6.21 9.59
N SER A 180 -15.20 -6.81 9.03
CA SER A 180 -16.58 -6.32 9.13
C SER A 180 -17.21 -6.50 10.52
N ASP A 181 -16.57 -7.24 11.43
CA ASP A 181 -16.97 -7.44 12.83
C ASP A 181 -15.86 -6.94 13.76
N ALA A 182 -15.89 -5.66 14.07
CA ALA A 182 -14.86 -5.00 14.87
C ALA A 182 -14.66 -5.64 16.26
N ALA A 183 -15.73 -6.14 16.87
CA ALA A 183 -15.64 -6.81 18.17
C ALA A 183 -14.89 -8.13 18.06
N ARG A 184 -15.18 -8.91 17.02
CA ARG A 184 -14.50 -10.18 16.77
C ARG A 184 -13.06 -9.98 16.27
N PHE A 185 -12.83 -8.95 15.46
CA PHE A 185 -11.49 -8.63 14.96
C PHE A 185 -10.52 -8.29 16.09
N ASN A 186 -10.96 -7.50 17.07
CA ASN A 186 -10.15 -7.05 18.22
C ASN A 186 -10.08 -8.08 19.37
N GLN A 187 -10.77 -9.23 19.24
CA GLN A 187 -10.80 -10.23 20.29
C GLN A 187 -9.47 -10.97 20.38
N LYS A 188 -8.84 -10.95 21.58
CA LYS A 188 -7.67 -11.77 21.88
C LYS A 188 -8.06 -13.23 22.22
N PRO A 189 -7.22 -14.22 21.88
CA PRO A 189 -5.98 -14.07 21.14
C PRO A 189 -6.23 -13.83 19.64
N PHE A 190 -5.25 -13.21 18.96
CA PHE A 190 -5.21 -13.06 17.52
C PHE A 190 -3.80 -13.45 17.00
N PRO A 191 -3.63 -13.77 15.71
CA PRO A 191 -2.34 -14.17 15.15
C PRO A 191 -1.36 -12.99 15.15
N GLY A 192 -0.07 -13.30 15.21
CA GLY A 192 0.96 -12.28 15.25
C GLY A 192 2.31 -12.78 14.75
N VAL A 193 3.37 -12.09 15.15
CA VAL A 193 4.76 -12.41 14.82
C VAL A 193 5.55 -12.52 16.11
N SER A 194 6.24 -13.65 16.32
CA SER A 194 7.07 -13.82 17.51
C SER A 194 8.31 -12.91 17.46
N LEU A 195 8.80 -12.51 18.63
CA LEU A 195 10.01 -11.68 18.74
C LEU A 195 11.23 -12.31 18.05
N ASP A 196 11.39 -13.63 18.14
CA ASP A 196 12.49 -14.33 17.46
C ASP A 196 12.32 -14.30 15.93
N ALA A 197 11.10 -14.43 15.42
CA ALA A 197 10.82 -14.29 13.99
C ALA A 197 11.08 -12.86 13.50
N LEU A 198 10.72 -11.83 14.27
CA LEU A 198 11.05 -10.43 13.95
C LEU A 198 12.56 -10.23 13.87
N LYS A 199 13.30 -10.68 14.88
CA LYS A 199 14.77 -10.58 14.87
C LYS A 199 15.37 -11.30 13.68
N PHE A 200 14.90 -12.48 13.36
CA PHE A 200 15.38 -13.26 12.23
C PHE A 200 15.13 -12.53 10.88
N LEU A 201 13.93 -11.99 10.68
CA LEU A 201 13.57 -11.25 9.49
C LEU A 201 14.41 -9.96 9.36
N HIS A 202 14.50 -9.17 10.42
CA HIS A 202 15.14 -7.86 10.35
C HIS A 202 16.67 -7.93 10.43
N LEU A 203 17.23 -8.77 11.29
CA LEU A 203 18.67 -8.83 11.50
C LEU A 203 19.37 -9.81 10.55
N GLU A 204 18.78 -11.00 10.31
CA GLU A 204 19.39 -12.04 9.48
C GLU A 204 19.00 -11.98 8.01
N ARG A 205 17.76 -11.55 7.71
CA ARG A 205 17.27 -11.40 6.33
C ARG A 205 17.31 -9.96 5.84
N LYS A 206 17.45 -8.99 6.75
CA LYS A 206 17.55 -7.56 6.47
C LYS A 206 16.41 -7.07 5.57
N ILE A 207 15.19 -7.48 5.92
CA ILE A 207 13.99 -7.00 5.24
C ILE A 207 13.81 -5.50 5.46
N LEU A 208 13.03 -4.84 4.61
CA LEU A 208 12.68 -3.44 4.80
C LEU A 208 11.75 -3.28 6.01
N PHE A 209 10.64 -4.00 5.97
CA PHE A 209 9.71 -4.12 7.10
C PHE A 209 8.82 -5.36 6.94
N HIS A 210 8.20 -5.77 8.04
CA HIS A 210 7.15 -6.78 8.03
C HIS A 210 5.77 -6.12 8.16
N GLY A 211 4.71 -6.88 7.86
CA GLY A 211 3.35 -6.46 8.14
C GLY A 211 2.43 -7.65 8.35
N HIS A 212 1.29 -7.39 8.94
CA HIS A 212 0.29 -8.39 9.33
C HIS A 212 -1.13 -7.84 9.21
N GLU A 213 -2.12 -8.73 9.36
CA GLU A 213 -3.53 -8.40 9.20
C GLU A 213 -4.17 -7.81 10.48
N PRO A 214 -3.80 -8.22 11.71
CA PRO A 214 -4.24 -7.56 12.95
C PRO A 214 -3.72 -6.13 13.13
N LEU A 215 -4.15 -5.45 14.20
CA LEU A 215 -3.75 -4.08 14.59
C LEU A 215 -2.76 -4.05 15.76
N ASP A 216 -2.07 -5.13 16.03
CA ASP A 216 -0.91 -5.27 16.91
C ASP A 216 -0.04 -6.41 16.39
N THR A 217 1.26 -6.31 16.56
CA THR A 217 2.25 -7.31 16.12
C THR A 217 2.15 -8.62 16.88
N ASP A 218 1.82 -8.56 18.18
CA ASP A 218 1.73 -9.71 19.06
C ASP A 218 0.69 -9.52 20.18
N THR A 219 0.46 -10.55 20.97
CA THR A 219 -0.51 -10.54 22.08
C THR A 219 0.12 -10.62 23.45
N THR A 220 1.43 -10.43 23.55
CA THR A 220 2.13 -10.38 24.84
C THR A 220 1.68 -9.18 25.68
N PRO A 221 1.78 -9.22 27.01
CA PRO A 221 1.27 -8.14 27.87
C PRO A 221 1.86 -6.75 27.58
N ASN A 222 3.06 -6.69 27.05
CA ASN A 222 3.79 -5.44 26.75
C ASN A 222 4.09 -5.26 25.27
N LEU A 223 3.47 -6.05 24.39
CA LEU A 223 3.72 -6.00 22.94
C LEU A 223 5.22 -6.04 22.65
N GLU A 224 5.89 -7.11 23.13
CA GLU A 224 7.37 -7.19 23.14
C GLU A 224 7.98 -7.14 21.75
N GLY A 225 7.28 -7.69 20.76
CA GLY A 225 7.70 -7.67 19.36
C GLY A 225 7.68 -6.27 18.79
N GLU A 226 6.55 -5.57 18.94
CA GLU A 226 6.38 -4.21 18.48
C GLU A 226 7.31 -3.23 19.22
N HIS A 227 7.39 -3.36 20.54
CA HIS A 227 8.34 -2.60 21.35
C HIS A 227 9.77 -2.76 20.85
N TRP A 228 10.23 -4.00 20.65
CA TRP A 228 11.58 -4.25 20.15
C TRP A 228 11.80 -3.65 18.78
N LEU A 229 10.87 -3.87 17.86
CA LEU A 229 10.95 -3.44 16.47
C LEU A 229 11.15 -1.92 16.35
N LEU A 230 10.23 -1.16 16.91
CA LEU A 230 10.20 0.31 16.74
C LEU A 230 11.31 1.01 17.56
N HIS A 231 11.78 0.41 18.67
CA HIS A 231 12.96 0.89 19.39
C HIS A 231 14.30 0.56 18.70
N ASN A 232 14.29 -0.36 17.73
CA ASN A 232 15.46 -0.65 16.91
C ASN A 232 15.38 -0.02 15.52
N ASP A 233 14.59 1.05 15.37
CA ASP A 233 14.47 1.88 14.17
C ASP A 233 13.92 1.14 12.93
N PHE A 234 13.16 0.08 13.13
CA PHE A 234 12.42 -0.61 12.08
C PHE A 234 10.98 -0.08 11.97
N THR A 235 10.33 -0.35 10.85
CA THR A 235 8.93 -0.01 10.58
C THR A 235 8.07 -1.27 10.49
N GLN A 236 6.74 -1.13 10.62
CA GLN A 236 5.79 -2.22 10.40
C GLN A 236 4.54 -1.73 9.66
N ALA A 237 3.82 -2.67 9.05
CA ALA A 237 2.51 -2.44 8.46
C ALA A 237 1.45 -3.24 9.21
N GLU A 238 0.31 -2.62 9.47
CA GLU A 238 -0.81 -3.24 10.16
C GLU A 238 -2.11 -3.14 9.37
N GLY A 239 -3.07 -4.00 9.68
CA GLY A 239 -4.36 -4.00 9.02
C GLY A 239 -4.28 -4.31 7.52
N VAL A 240 -3.33 -5.15 7.11
CA VAL A 240 -3.19 -5.56 5.70
C VAL A 240 -4.30 -6.52 5.31
N ALA A 241 -4.79 -6.44 4.07
CA ALA A 241 -5.90 -7.22 3.58
C ALA A 241 -5.53 -8.09 2.37
N ASN A 242 -6.39 -9.05 2.03
CA ASN A 242 -6.35 -9.81 0.76
C ASN A 242 -5.03 -10.58 0.50
N LEU A 243 -4.28 -10.94 1.54
CA LEU A 243 -3.02 -11.67 1.36
C LEU A 243 -3.22 -13.09 0.80
N ASP A 244 -4.43 -13.64 0.90
CA ASP A 244 -4.83 -14.90 0.27
C ASP A 244 -4.90 -14.84 -1.26
N LYS A 245 -4.90 -13.63 -1.83
CA LYS A 245 -4.96 -13.39 -3.27
C LYS A 245 -3.58 -13.16 -3.90
N VAL A 246 -2.52 -13.14 -3.09
CA VAL A 246 -1.15 -12.81 -3.53
C VAL A 246 -0.29 -14.07 -3.57
N PRO A 247 0.58 -14.25 -4.58
CA PRO A 247 1.55 -15.36 -4.56
C PRO A 247 2.53 -15.18 -3.39
N GLU A 248 2.96 -16.29 -2.79
CA GLU A 248 3.92 -16.27 -1.69
C GLU A 248 5.28 -15.65 -2.08
N ALA A 249 5.63 -15.72 -3.36
CA ALA A 249 6.88 -15.18 -3.91
C ALA A 249 6.69 -14.66 -5.33
N GLY A 250 7.59 -13.78 -5.79
CA GLY A 250 7.63 -13.29 -7.17
C GLY A 250 6.80 -12.04 -7.45
N ALA A 251 6.12 -11.47 -6.45
CA ALA A 251 5.40 -10.21 -6.57
C ALA A 251 6.27 -9.01 -6.13
N LEU A 252 5.84 -7.82 -6.54
CA LEU A 252 6.26 -6.55 -5.96
C LEU A 252 5.11 -5.98 -5.11
N VAL A 253 5.42 -5.04 -4.23
CA VAL A 253 4.42 -4.21 -3.55
C VAL A 253 4.74 -2.74 -3.74
N THR A 254 3.71 -1.94 -4.05
CA THR A 254 3.78 -0.49 -3.95
C THR A 254 3.33 -0.06 -2.57
N ILE A 255 4.01 0.93 -2.02
CA ILE A 255 3.81 1.42 -0.65
C ILE A 255 3.49 2.91 -0.75
N GLY A 256 2.22 3.25 -0.60
CA GLY A 256 1.75 4.63 -0.51
C GLY A 256 1.26 4.94 0.89
N PHE A 257 1.61 6.08 1.45
CA PHE A 257 1.12 6.54 2.75
C PHE A 257 0.97 8.06 2.79
N ALA A 258 0.06 8.53 3.63
CA ALA A 258 -0.03 9.95 3.95
C ALA A 258 1.28 10.39 4.66
N LYS A 259 1.71 11.62 4.39
CA LYS A 259 2.98 12.15 4.92
C LYS A 259 2.73 13.39 5.80
N PRO A 260 2.03 13.28 6.94
CA PRO A 260 1.93 14.38 7.89
C PRO A 260 3.33 14.66 8.48
N LEU A 261 3.70 15.93 8.57
CA LEU A 261 4.98 16.33 9.13
C LEU A 261 5.06 15.92 10.60
N GLY A 262 6.06 15.12 10.95
CA GLY A 262 6.28 14.63 12.31
C GLY A 262 5.24 13.60 12.80
N GLY A 263 4.46 13.00 11.91
CA GLY A 263 3.47 11.99 12.29
C GLY A 263 4.10 10.70 12.84
N SER A 264 3.42 10.08 13.80
CA SER A 264 3.83 8.82 14.43
C SER A 264 3.23 7.58 13.75
N GLY A 265 2.44 7.79 12.68
CA GLY A 265 1.85 6.77 11.82
C GLY A 265 1.41 7.38 10.50
N GLY A 266 0.95 6.53 9.59
CA GLY A 266 0.39 7.00 8.33
C GLY A 266 -0.58 5.99 7.73
N TYR A 267 -1.78 6.46 7.34
CA TYR A 267 -2.70 5.66 6.54
C TYR A 267 -1.96 5.19 5.30
N ALA A 268 -1.96 3.90 5.07
CA ALA A 268 -1.20 3.32 3.97
C ALA A 268 -2.11 2.68 2.92
N ARG A 269 -1.64 2.67 1.70
CA ARG A 269 -2.21 1.86 0.63
C ARG A 269 -1.14 0.96 0.05
N TYR A 270 -1.30 -0.33 0.23
CA TYR A 270 -0.44 -1.37 -0.33
C TYR A 270 -1.13 -1.98 -1.54
N ILE A 271 -0.42 -2.09 -2.66
CA ILE A 271 -0.91 -2.76 -3.86
C ILE A 271 0.15 -3.77 -4.27
N ALA A 272 -0.21 -5.06 -4.27
CA ALA A 272 0.64 -6.09 -4.82
C ALA A 272 0.58 -6.06 -6.36
N ILE A 273 1.74 -6.26 -6.98
CA ILE A 273 1.90 -6.42 -8.42
C ILE A 273 2.43 -7.84 -8.65
N ALA A 274 1.53 -8.76 -8.99
CA ALA A 274 1.82 -10.16 -9.21
C ALA A 274 2.14 -10.45 -10.69
N PRO A 275 2.79 -11.59 -11.02
CA PRO A 275 3.03 -12.01 -12.39
C PRO A 275 1.76 -12.01 -13.26
N ALA A 276 1.91 -11.83 -14.57
CA ALA A 276 0.79 -11.71 -15.50
C ALA A 276 -0.09 -12.97 -15.59
N ASP A 277 0.47 -14.14 -15.32
CA ASP A 277 -0.20 -15.44 -15.29
C ASP A 277 -0.86 -15.78 -13.95
N TRP A 278 -0.75 -14.88 -12.96
CA TRP A 278 -1.44 -15.05 -11.68
C TRP A 278 -2.96 -14.94 -11.86
N THR A 279 -3.71 -15.76 -11.14
CA THR A 279 -5.18 -15.90 -11.33
C THR A 279 -5.99 -14.79 -10.67
N GLU A 280 -5.47 -14.20 -9.59
CA GLU A 280 -6.14 -13.14 -8.84
C GLU A 280 -5.68 -11.74 -9.28
N GLY A 281 -6.53 -10.74 -9.03
CA GLY A 281 -6.23 -9.35 -9.40
C GLY A 281 -6.66 -8.98 -10.82
N VAL A 282 -6.34 -7.75 -11.20
CA VAL A 282 -6.68 -7.19 -12.52
C VAL A 282 -5.43 -6.57 -13.16
N SER A 283 -5.28 -6.72 -14.48
CA SER A 283 -4.25 -6.02 -15.24
C SER A 283 -4.72 -4.63 -15.70
N VAL A 284 -3.79 -3.76 -16.09
CA VAL A 284 -4.14 -2.48 -16.72
C VAL A 284 -4.94 -2.68 -18.00
N THR A 285 -4.72 -3.77 -18.71
CA THR A 285 -5.47 -4.10 -19.93
C THR A 285 -6.93 -4.47 -19.64
N GLU A 286 -7.19 -5.21 -18.54
CA GLU A 286 -8.53 -5.61 -18.10
C GLU A 286 -9.28 -4.46 -17.42
N ALA A 287 -8.57 -3.60 -16.70
CA ALA A 287 -9.11 -2.46 -15.99
C ALA A 287 -8.25 -1.19 -16.22
N PRO A 288 -8.37 -0.55 -17.40
CA PRO A 288 -7.51 0.58 -17.78
C PRO A 288 -7.70 1.83 -16.90
N GLY A 289 -8.75 1.86 -16.07
CA GLY A 289 -8.98 2.96 -15.12
C GLY A 289 -9.62 4.22 -15.70
N ALA A 290 -9.83 4.30 -17.01
CA ALA A 290 -10.48 5.45 -17.65
C ALA A 290 -11.26 5.05 -18.89
N PRO A 291 -12.50 5.57 -19.08
CA PRO A 291 -13.27 6.34 -18.10
C PRO A 291 -13.75 5.47 -16.93
N LEU A 292 -13.87 6.04 -15.73
CA LEU A 292 -14.41 5.34 -14.57
C LEU A 292 -15.91 5.05 -14.77
N SER A 293 -16.35 3.92 -14.21
CA SER A 293 -17.78 3.57 -14.20
C SER A 293 -18.57 4.58 -13.36
N ARG A 294 -19.77 4.93 -13.85
CA ARG A 294 -20.71 5.79 -13.12
C ARG A 294 -21.41 4.98 -12.03
N GLN A 295 -21.75 5.65 -10.95
CA GLN A 295 -22.66 5.09 -9.95
C GLN A 295 -24.05 4.87 -10.56
N THR A 296 -24.77 3.86 -10.07
CA THR A 296 -26.11 3.50 -10.53
C THR A 296 -27.20 4.42 -10.00
N ALA A 297 -26.91 5.18 -8.95
CA ALA A 297 -27.80 6.14 -8.32
C ALA A 297 -26.99 7.33 -7.78
N PRO A 298 -27.64 8.50 -7.50
CA PRO A 298 -26.98 9.64 -6.90
C PRO A 298 -26.35 9.28 -5.54
N LEU A 299 -25.16 9.81 -5.28
CA LEU A 299 -24.47 9.64 -4.01
C LEU A 299 -25.11 10.53 -2.93
N LYS A 300 -25.41 9.94 -1.78
CA LYS A 300 -25.81 10.67 -0.57
C LYS A 300 -25.00 10.17 0.62
N ARG A 301 -24.88 11.00 1.64
CA ARG A 301 -24.28 10.58 2.92
C ARG A 301 -25.25 9.68 3.67
N ASP A 302 -24.73 8.56 4.16
CA ASP A 302 -25.43 7.72 5.13
C ASP A 302 -25.34 8.31 6.55
N GLU A 303 -25.87 7.61 7.53
CA GLU A 303 -25.86 8.01 8.95
C GLU A 303 -24.44 8.16 9.54
N ASN A 304 -23.46 7.49 8.96
CA ASN A 304 -22.06 7.53 9.35
C ASN A 304 -21.26 8.60 8.56
N GLY A 305 -21.93 9.38 7.68
CA GLY A 305 -21.32 10.41 6.87
C GLY A 305 -20.60 9.90 5.62
N VAL A 306 -20.70 8.62 5.30
CA VAL A 306 -20.10 8.00 4.12
C VAL A 306 -20.99 8.20 2.90
N PHE A 307 -20.40 8.63 1.76
CA PHE A 307 -21.14 8.72 0.51
C PHE A 307 -21.41 7.33 -0.06
N ARG A 308 -22.68 7.01 -0.24
CA ARG A 308 -23.12 5.76 -0.88
C ARG A 308 -24.18 6.05 -1.94
N PRO A 309 -24.27 5.21 -3.00
CA PRO A 309 -25.42 5.29 -3.93
C PRO A 309 -26.72 5.07 -3.14
N THR A 310 -27.69 5.95 -3.37
CA THR A 310 -29.03 5.76 -2.78
C THR A 310 -29.90 4.96 -3.74
N PRO A 311 -30.63 3.96 -3.26
CA PRO A 311 -31.58 3.21 -4.03
C PRO A 311 -32.63 4.10 -4.72
#